data_0b70c522d132155c142d669301220d61
#
_entry.id   0b70c522d132155c142d669301220d61
#
_cell.length_a   1.000
_cell.length_b   1.000
_cell.length_c   1.000
_cell.angle_alpha   90.00
_cell.angle_beta   90.00
_cell.angle_gamma   90.00
#
_symmetry.space_group_name_H-M   'P 1'
#
loop_
_entity.id
_entity.type
_entity.pdbx_description
1 polymer ?
#
loop_
_entity_poly.entity_id
_entity_poly.type
_entity_poly.pdbx_seq_one_letter_code
_entity_poly.pdbx_strand_id
1 'polypeptide(L)'
;TYIGEECISSGDHTGPLSAQAILYNREVEVAVLETARGGIIRRGLGYDLADVGVIVNISEDHLGLEGINTLEDMAFVKALVVEAIKPKGYAVLNADDSMTGYISSLVRCNLVYFSQNRSNPLIESHISQGGMAVVAESGQVMVYRNNTKYPILKLQEIPITFGGQVICNIENSLAAISSLIALGVPDNVVRLGLRSFRPDPVGNAGRFNLFDLGHFRILLDYAHNPSGYRSVMQFIKGLHARCLVGGIGMPGDRRDE
;
A
#
# COMPACT_ATOMS: atom_id res chain seq x y z
N THR A 1 -11.57 7.45 11.11
CA THR A 1 -11.07 8.75 10.62
C THR A 1 -10.41 9.49 11.76
N TYR A 2 -9.19 9.99 11.52
CA TYR A 2 -8.38 10.70 12.51
C TYR A 2 -7.97 12.07 11.98
N ILE A 3 -7.84 13.05 12.87
CA ILE A 3 -7.16 14.32 12.63
C ILE A 3 -6.10 14.47 13.73
N GLY A 4 -4.82 14.43 13.35
CA GLY A 4 -3.74 14.27 14.30
C GLY A 4 -3.90 12.96 15.08
N GLU A 5 -3.93 13.05 16.41
CA GLU A 5 -4.13 11.91 17.32
C GLU A 5 -5.62 11.66 17.67
N GLU A 6 -6.51 12.59 17.30
CA GLU A 6 -7.93 12.52 17.65
C GLU A 6 -8.72 11.64 16.66
N CYS A 7 -9.43 10.63 17.18
CA CYS A 7 -10.38 9.84 16.41
C CYS A 7 -11.73 10.58 16.30
N ILE A 8 -11.97 11.21 15.16
CA ILE A 8 -13.20 11.97 14.91
C ILE A 8 -14.40 11.09 14.49
N SER A 9 -14.15 9.88 14.01
CA SER A 9 -15.17 8.90 13.67
C SER A 9 -14.61 7.50 13.61
N SER A 10 -15.35 6.51 14.11
CA SER A 10 -14.99 5.08 14.11
C SER A 10 -15.87 4.29 13.13
N GLY A 11 -15.31 3.29 12.46
CA GLY A 11 -15.99 2.43 11.48
C GLY A 11 -15.25 2.38 10.13
N ASP A 12 -15.92 1.84 9.09
CA ASP A 12 -15.41 1.88 7.72
C ASP A 12 -15.61 3.26 7.11
N HIS A 13 -14.52 3.97 6.89
CA HIS A 13 -14.47 5.34 6.40
C HIS A 13 -13.65 5.49 5.11
N THR A 14 -13.64 4.48 4.26
CA THR A 14 -12.93 4.47 2.97
C THR A 14 -13.70 5.16 1.84
N GLY A 15 -14.81 5.81 2.18
CA GLY A 15 -15.70 6.48 1.23
C GLY A 15 -15.53 8.00 1.16
N PRO A 16 -16.17 8.66 0.17
CA PRO A 16 -16.01 10.09 -0.10
C PRO A 16 -16.48 11.02 1.01
N LEU A 17 -17.42 10.62 1.85
CA LEU A 17 -17.87 11.45 2.98
C LEU A 17 -16.76 11.65 4.03
N SER A 18 -15.97 10.61 4.29
CA SER A 18 -14.81 10.71 5.19
C SER A 18 -13.71 11.58 4.61
N ALA A 19 -13.47 11.46 3.30
CA ALA A 19 -12.53 12.34 2.60
C ALA A 19 -12.96 13.80 2.72
N GLN A 20 -14.23 14.12 2.49
CA GLN A 20 -14.77 15.47 2.62
C GLN A 20 -14.65 16.01 4.05
N ALA A 21 -14.96 15.17 5.07
CA ALA A 21 -14.85 15.58 6.48
C ALA A 21 -13.41 16.03 6.83
N ILE A 22 -12.40 15.32 6.33
CA ILE A 22 -10.99 15.69 6.50
C ILE A 22 -10.66 16.96 5.71
N LEU A 23 -11.04 17.04 4.45
CA LEU A 23 -10.67 18.13 3.56
C LEU A 23 -11.34 19.48 3.92
N TYR A 24 -12.51 19.45 4.58
CA TYR A 24 -13.15 20.69 5.09
C TYR A 24 -12.56 21.18 6.41
N ASN A 25 -11.77 20.37 7.11
CA ASN A 25 -11.13 20.82 8.34
C ASN A 25 -9.90 21.68 8.03
N ARG A 26 -9.89 22.90 8.55
CA ARG A 26 -8.84 23.90 8.29
C ARG A 26 -7.51 23.62 9.01
N GLU A 27 -7.50 22.72 9.96
CA GLU A 27 -6.30 22.30 10.70
C GLU A 27 -5.51 21.23 9.97
N VAL A 28 -6.09 20.61 8.92
CA VAL A 28 -5.45 19.58 8.15
C VAL A 28 -4.54 20.19 7.09
N GLU A 29 -3.25 20.02 7.25
CA GLU A 29 -2.22 20.44 6.28
C GLU A 29 -1.95 19.34 5.24
N VAL A 30 -2.02 18.07 5.64
CA VAL A 30 -1.82 16.89 4.77
C VAL A 30 -2.93 15.88 5.03
N ALA A 31 -3.61 15.45 3.98
CA ALA A 31 -4.64 14.42 4.04
C ALA A 31 -4.14 13.11 3.40
N VAL A 32 -4.22 12.00 4.13
CA VAL A 32 -4.01 10.64 3.62
C VAL A 32 -5.37 9.94 3.57
N LEU A 33 -5.86 9.68 2.36
CA LEU A 33 -7.22 9.20 2.14
C LEU A 33 -7.18 7.79 1.56
N GLU A 34 -7.73 6.82 2.30
CA GLU A 34 -7.99 5.50 1.75
C GLU A 34 -9.24 5.56 0.87
N THR A 35 -9.15 5.01 -0.34
CA THR A 35 -10.23 5.06 -1.32
C THR A 35 -10.59 3.66 -1.78
N ALA A 36 -11.69 3.13 -1.25
CA ALA A 36 -12.18 1.81 -1.61
C ALA A 36 -12.96 1.82 -2.92
N ARG A 37 -12.84 0.74 -3.69
CA ARG A 37 -13.56 0.51 -4.95
C ARG A 37 -15.06 0.81 -4.85
N GLY A 38 -15.74 0.26 -3.85
CA GLY A 38 -17.18 0.47 -3.67
C GLY A 38 -17.55 1.93 -3.44
N GLY A 39 -16.68 2.71 -2.78
CA GLY A 39 -16.83 4.15 -2.63
C GLY A 39 -16.76 4.86 -3.98
N ILE A 40 -15.76 4.53 -4.79
CA ILE A 40 -15.55 5.11 -6.12
C ILE A 40 -16.78 4.90 -7.00
N ILE A 41 -17.27 3.66 -7.10
CA ILE A 41 -18.40 3.30 -7.98
C ILE A 41 -19.69 4.03 -7.58
N ARG A 42 -19.97 4.09 -6.29
CA ARG A 42 -21.25 4.63 -5.80
C ARG A 42 -21.29 6.15 -5.70
N ARG A 43 -20.15 6.79 -5.39
CA ARG A 43 -20.13 8.22 -4.99
C ARG A 43 -18.90 8.98 -5.49
N GLY A 44 -17.99 8.35 -6.23
CA GLY A 44 -16.73 8.96 -6.67
C GLY A 44 -15.68 9.06 -5.56
N LEU A 45 -14.66 9.90 -5.80
CA LEU A 45 -13.48 10.01 -4.93
C LEU A 45 -13.70 10.88 -3.67
N GLY A 46 -14.64 11.83 -3.72
CA GLY A 46 -14.86 12.81 -2.64
C GLY A 46 -13.88 14.00 -2.68
N TYR A 47 -13.03 14.07 -3.70
CA TYR A 47 -12.13 15.19 -4.01
C TYR A 47 -11.96 15.29 -5.54
N ASP A 48 -11.55 16.45 -6.04
CA ASP A 48 -11.35 16.67 -7.47
C ASP A 48 -9.95 16.27 -7.92
N LEU A 49 -8.91 16.77 -7.23
CA LEU A 49 -7.51 16.51 -7.57
C LEU A 49 -6.68 16.30 -6.30
N ALA A 50 -5.76 15.33 -6.39
CA ALA A 50 -4.77 15.05 -5.34
C ALA A 50 -3.34 15.39 -5.82
N ASP A 51 -2.41 15.50 -4.88
CA ASP A 51 -0.99 15.70 -5.18
C ASP A 51 -0.30 14.36 -5.50
N VAL A 52 -0.73 13.29 -4.83
CA VAL A 52 -0.23 11.93 -5.04
C VAL A 52 -1.39 10.95 -5.02
N GLY A 53 -1.45 10.07 -6.02
CA GLY A 53 -2.35 8.90 -6.05
C GLY A 53 -1.53 7.62 -6.03
N VAL A 54 -1.97 6.64 -5.25
CA VAL A 54 -1.24 5.38 -5.05
C VAL A 54 -2.13 4.19 -5.38
N ILE A 55 -1.64 3.28 -6.22
CA ILE A 55 -2.25 1.96 -6.42
C ILE A 55 -1.21 0.91 -6.03
N VAL A 56 -1.50 0.18 -4.95
CA VAL A 56 -0.57 -0.81 -4.39
C VAL A 56 -0.64 -2.11 -5.18
N ASN A 57 -1.85 -2.58 -5.48
CA ASN A 57 -2.09 -3.78 -6.29
C ASN A 57 -3.50 -3.81 -6.86
N ILE A 58 -3.68 -4.64 -7.88
CA ILE A 58 -4.97 -5.05 -8.44
C ILE A 58 -5.08 -6.55 -8.25
N SER A 59 -6.10 -7.02 -7.56
CA SER A 59 -6.33 -8.43 -7.28
C SER A 59 -7.78 -8.81 -7.56
N GLU A 60 -8.04 -10.10 -7.72
CA GLU A 60 -9.38 -10.68 -7.99
C GLU A 60 -10.36 -10.56 -6.81
N ASP A 61 -10.04 -9.69 -5.85
CA ASP A 61 -10.89 -9.46 -4.70
C ASP A 61 -12.15 -8.67 -5.10
N HIS A 62 -13.32 -9.13 -4.66
CA HIS A 62 -14.64 -8.56 -4.98
C HIS A 62 -15.04 -8.60 -6.47
N LEU A 63 -14.56 -9.52 -7.27
CA LEU A 63 -15.09 -9.75 -8.61
C LEU A 63 -16.52 -10.26 -8.55
N GLY A 64 -17.32 -9.90 -9.58
CA GLY A 64 -18.75 -10.24 -9.67
C GLY A 64 -19.67 -9.32 -8.89
N LEU A 65 -19.15 -8.26 -8.23
CA LEU A 65 -19.96 -7.28 -7.51
C LEU A 65 -19.98 -5.94 -8.26
N GLU A 66 -21.15 -5.29 -8.29
CA GLU A 66 -21.33 -3.94 -8.86
C GLU A 66 -20.85 -3.79 -10.33
N GLY A 67 -20.96 -4.88 -11.10
CA GLY A 67 -20.58 -4.89 -12.52
C GLY A 67 -19.07 -5.08 -12.79
N ILE A 68 -18.26 -5.27 -11.77
CA ILE A 68 -16.83 -5.57 -11.89
C ILE A 68 -16.64 -7.07 -11.99
N ASN A 69 -16.31 -7.56 -13.17
CA ASN A 69 -16.21 -9.01 -13.46
C ASN A 69 -14.79 -9.47 -13.78
N THR A 70 -13.92 -8.54 -14.18
CA THR A 70 -12.55 -8.83 -14.62
C THR A 70 -11.53 -7.96 -13.87
N LEU A 71 -10.24 -8.34 -13.97
CA LEU A 71 -9.16 -7.50 -13.43
C LEU A 71 -9.06 -6.17 -14.18
N GLU A 72 -9.38 -6.14 -15.46
CA GLU A 72 -9.42 -4.93 -16.28
C GLU A 72 -10.50 -3.96 -15.77
N ASP A 73 -11.71 -4.47 -15.45
CA ASP A 73 -12.77 -3.65 -14.84
C ASP A 73 -12.30 -3.07 -13.51
N MET A 74 -11.64 -3.88 -12.69
CA MET A 74 -11.09 -3.46 -11.40
C MET A 74 -10.01 -2.39 -11.59
N ALA A 75 -9.09 -2.60 -12.52
CA ALA A 75 -8.03 -1.65 -12.85
C ALA A 75 -8.61 -0.35 -13.38
N PHE A 76 -9.63 -0.38 -14.25
CA PHE A 76 -10.31 0.79 -14.76
C PHE A 76 -10.91 1.65 -13.64
N VAL A 77 -11.64 1.03 -12.70
CA VAL A 77 -12.23 1.76 -11.58
C VAL A 77 -11.16 2.34 -10.64
N LYS A 78 -10.15 1.55 -10.28
CA LYS A 78 -9.08 2.02 -9.40
C LYS A 78 -8.18 3.07 -10.05
N ALA A 79 -8.05 3.07 -11.38
CA ALA A 79 -7.26 4.06 -12.12
C ALA A 79 -7.74 5.49 -11.88
N LEU A 80 -9.02 5.71 -11.54
CA LEU A 80 -9.54 7.03 -11.19
C LEU A 80 -8.73 7.72 -10.08
N VAL A 81 -8.12 6.96 -9.16
CA VAL A 81 -7.25 7.51 -8.11
C VAL A 81 -6.01 8.19 -8.68
N VAL A 82 -5.46 7.68 -9.79
CA VAL A 82 -4.26 8.23 -10.43
C VAL A 82 -4.59 9.14 -11.61
N GLU A 83 -5.80 9.05 -12.16
CA GLU A 83 -6.30 10.02 -13.13
C GLU A 83 -6.65 11.36 -12.47
N ALA A 84 -7.13 11.32 -11.22
CA ALA A 84 -7.46 12.51 -10.42
C ALA A 84 -6.23 13.15 -9.76
N ILE A 85 -5.10 13.19 -10.46
CA ILE A 85 -3.86 13.80 -9.96
C ILE A 85 -3.59 15.10 -10.69
N LYS A 86 -3.14 16.12 -9.95
CA LYS A 86 -2.69 17.40 -10.50
C LYS A 86 -1.61 17.17 -11.58
N PRO A 87 -1.53 17.98 -12.64
CA PRO A 87 -0.53 17.79 -13.71
C PRO A 87 0.93 17.73 -13.23
N LYS A 88 1.24 18.40 -12.13
CA LYS A 88 2.58 18.38 -11.48
C LYS A 88 2.68 17.36 -10.34
N GLY A 89 1.61 16.64 -10.03
CA GLY A 89 1.57 15.61 -9.01
C GLY A 89 2.17 14.29 -9.49
N TYR A 90 1.97 13.23 -8.72
CA TYR A 90 2.60 11.94 -8.96
C TYR A 90 1.61 10.78 -8.82
N ALA A 91 1.62 9.89 -9.79
CA ALA A 91 1.01 8.57 -9.69
C ALA A 91 2.08 7.57 -9.24
N VAL A 92 1.81 6.86 -8.15
CA VAL A 92 2.68 5.84 -7.56
C VAL A 92 2.11 4.47 -7.85
N LEU A 93 2.83 3.63 -8.61
CA LEU A 93 2.36 2.35 -9.11
C LEU A 93 3.33 1.22 -8.77
N ASN A 94 2.79 0.05 -8.47
CA ASN A 94 3.56 -1.18 -8.28
C ASN A 94 3.98 -1.77 -9.63
N ALA A 95 5.26 -1.74 -9.97
CA ALA A 95 5.75 -2.29 -11.24
C ALA A 95 5.63 -3.83 -11.31
N ASP A 96 5.46 -4.51 -10.17
CA ASP A 96 5.32 -5.96 -10.11
C ASP A 96 3.86 -6.42 -10.32
N ASP A 97 2.89 -5.49 -10.36
CA ASP A 97 1.48 -5.79 -10.63
C ASP A 97 1.21 -5.89 -12.14
N SER A 98 0.47 -6.92 -12.54
CA SER A 98 0.17 -7.22 -13.95
C SER A 98 -0.63 -6.12 -14.66
N MET A 99 -1.44 -5.34 -13.92
CA MET A 99 -2.28 -4.29 -14.47
C MET A 99 -1.57 -2.92 -14.56
N THR A 100 -0.35 -2.82 -14.05
CA THR A 100 0.41 -1.56 -14.02
C THR A 100 0.66 -1.00 -15.42
N GLY A 101 0.92 -1.85 -16.41
CA GLY A 101 1.08 -1.42 -17.80
C GLY A 101 -0.17 -0.72 -18.34
N TYR A 102 -1.35 -1.27 -18.07
CA TYR A 102 -2.63 -0.66 -18.42
C TYR A 102 -2.86 0.66 -17.69
N ILE A 103 -2.73 0.65 -16.36
CA ILE A 103 -2.97 1.84 -15.53
C ILE A 103 -2.02 2.98 -15.89
N SER A 104 -0.73 2.70 -16.12
CA SER A 104 0.25 3.72 -16.48
C SER A 104 -0.07 4.42 -17.80
N SER A 105 -0.75 3.75 -18.74
CA SER A 105 -1.20 4.36 -20.00
C SER A 105 -2.28 5.44 -19.81
N LEU A 106 -3.00 5.41 -18.70
CA LEU A 106 -4.05 6.37 -18.35
C LEU A 106 -3.51 7.57 -17.56
N VAL A 107 -2.31 7.47 -16.99
CA VAL A 107 -1.70 8.52 -16.17
C VAL A 107 -1.26 9.72 -17.01
N ARG A 108 -1.60 10.93 -16.55
CA ARG A 108 -1.28 12.21 -17.22
C ARG A 108 -0.41 13.15 -16.37
N CYS A 109 0.17 12.62 -15.30
CA CYS A 109 1.07 13.33 -14.39
C CYS A 109 2.42 12.62 -14.33
N ASN A 110 3.28 12.98 -13.37
CA ASN A 110 4.54 12.28 -13.18
C ASN A 110 4.31 10.86 -12.64
N LEU A 111 5.12 9.90 -13.06
CA LEU A 111 5.09 8.52 -12.59
C LEU A 111 6.22 8.25 -11.60
N VAL A 112 5.89 7.50 -10.56
CA VAL A 112 6.85 6.85 -9.66
C VAL A 112 6.52 5.36 -9.62
N TYR A 113 7.47 4.51 -9.94
CA TYR A 113 7.29 3.08 -9.77
C TYR A 113 7.96 2.58 -8.49
N PHE A 114 7.33 1.60 -7.85
CA PHE A 114 8.00 0.80 -6.83
C PHE A 114 7.97 -0.68 -7.21
N SER A 115 8.97 -1.45 -6.72
CA SER A 115 9.11 -2.87 -7.03
C SER A 115 9.96 -3.57 -5.97
N GLN A 116 9.69 -4.85 -5.75
CA GLN A 116 10.59 -5.73 -5.03
C GLN A 116 11.68 -6.33 -5.92
N ASN A 117 11.57 -6.14 -7.24
CA ASN A 117 12.50 -6.68 -8.23
C ASN A 117 13.19 -5.57 -9.02
N ARG A 118 14.47 -5.35 -8.76
CA ARG A 118 15.27 -4.36 -9.49
C ARG A 118 15.36 -4.64 -11.00
N SER A 119 15.28 -5.92 -11.39
CA SER A 119 15.33 -6.35 -12.81
C SER A 119 13.95 -6.37 -13.48
N ASN A 120 12.93 -5.76 -12.86
CA ASN A 120 11.64 -5.58 -13.52
C ASN A 120 11.81 -4.68 -14.75
N PRO A 121 11.34 -5.09 -15.96
CA PRO A 121 11.54 -4.33 -17.19
C PRO A 121 10.95 -2.91 -17.15
N LEU A 122 9.82 -2.69 -16.45
CA LEU A 122 9.25 -1.36 -16.26
C LEU A 122 10.17 -0.48 -15.42
N ILE A 123 10.76 -1.03 -14.36
CA ILE A 123 11.73 -0.32 -13.50
C ILE A 123 12.98 0.05 -14.30
N GLU A 124 13.54 -0.90 -15.06
CA GLU A 124 14.76 -0.66 -15.85
C GLU A 124 14.55 0.42 -16.91
N SER A 125 13.46 0.30 -17.68
CA SER A 125 13.10 1.28 -18.68
C SER A 125 12.87 2.68 -18.08
N HIS A 126 12.11 2.74 -16.99
CA HIS A 126 11.76 4.02 -16.33
C HIS A 126 13.00 4.73 -15.75
N ILE A 127 13.88 4.00 -15.07
CA ILE A 127 15.14 4.56 -14.53
C ILE A 127 16.06 5.03 -15.65
N SER A 128 16.18 4.27 -16.74
CA SER A 128 17.04 4.65 -17.87
C SER A 128 16.62 5.96 -18.53
N GLN A 129 15.35 6.33 -18.40
CA GLN A 129 14.79 7.59 -18.88
C GLN A 129 14.83 8.72 -17.81
N GLY A 130 15.50 8.48 -16.67
CA GLY A 130 15.59 9.45 -15.58
C GLY A 130 14.38 9.48 -14.65
N GLY A 131 13.46 8.53 -14.78
CA GLY A 131 12.26 8.41 -13.95
C GLY A 131 12.58 8.07 -12.49
N MET A 132 11.62 8.38 -11.60
CA MET A 132 11.74 8.09 -10.17
C MET A 132 11.24 6.68 -9.86
N ALA A 133 12.05 5.90 -9.13
CA ALA A 133 11.65 4.58 -8.66
C ALA A 133 12.16 4.29 -7.23
N VAL A 134 11.41 3.46 -6.50
CA VAL A 134 11.79 2.96 -5.17
C VAL A 134 11.78 1.43 -5.20
N VAL A 135 12.92 0.82 -4.91
CA VAL A 135 13.11 -0.62 -5.14
C VAL A 135 13.73 -1.29 -3.93
N ALA A 136 13.23 -2.48 -3.57
CA ALA A 136 13.91 -3.35 -2.62
C ALA A 136 15.05 -4.11 -3.34
N GLU A 137 16.28 -3.81 -2.97
CA GLU A 137 17.48 -4.36 -3.60
C GLU A 137 18.49 -4.77 -2.54
N SER A 138 18.96 -6.02 -2.57
CA SER A 138 19.98 -6.54 -1.64
C SER A 138 19.68 -6.26 -0.16
N GLY A 139 18.42 -6.40 0.25
CA GLY A 139 17.97 -6.18 1.63
C GLY A 139 17.88 -4.69 2.04
N GLN A 140 17.94 -3.77 1.09
CA GLN A 140 17.82 -2.33 1.31
C GLN A 140 16.73 -1.73 0.43
N VAL A 141 16.16 -0.63 0.87
CA VAL A 141 15.30 0.21 0.03
C VAL A 141 16.17 1.25 -0.66
N MET A 142 16.21 1.19 -1.98
CA MET A 142 16.95 2.09 -2.86
C MET A 142 16.01 3.05 -3.57
N VAL A 143 16.40 4.31 -3.62
CA VAL A 143 15.70 5.35 -4.40
C VAL A 143 16.52 5.69 -5.62
N TYR A 144 15.85 5.72 -6.76
CA TYR A 144 16.36 6.19 -8.04
C TYR A 144 15.65 7.48 -8.39
N ARG A 145 16.41 8.55 -8.59
CA ARG A 145 15.86 9.87 -8.94
C ARG A 145 16.90 10.71 -9.66
N ASN A 146 16.53 11.33 -10.79
CA ASN A 146 17.42 12.23 -11.54
C ASN A 146 18.79 11.59 -11.84
N ASN A 147 18.81 10.35 -12.31
CA ASN A 147 20.02 9.56 -12.58
C ASN A 147 20.93 9.32 -11.35
N THR A 148 20.44 9.56 -10.15
CA THR A 148 21.13 9.22 -8.90
C THR A 148 20.47 8.00 -8.26
N LYS A 149 21.28 7.25 -7.48
CA LYS A 149 20.83 6.10 -6.69
C LYS A 149 21.34 6.25 -5.28
N TYR A 150 20.46 6.11 -4.29
CA TYR A 150 20.86 6.18 -2.88
C TYR A 150 19.97 5.32 -1.99
N PRO A 151 20.49 4.81 -0.85
CA PRO A 151 19.70 4.00 0.08
C PRO A 151 18.88 4.87 1.04
N ILE A 152 17.67 4.42 1.33
CA ILE A 152 16.83 4.99 2.40
C ILE A 152 17.06 4.23 3.70
N LEU A 153 16.76 2.92 3.73
CA LEU A 153 16.86 2.06 4.91
C LEU A 153 17.16 0.62 4.50
N LYS A 154 17.72 -0.15 5.43
CA LYS A 154 17.68 -1.61 5.33
C LYS A 154 16.29 -2.11 5.68
N LEU A 155 15.83 -3.17 5.02
CA LEU A 155 14.52 -3.79 5.33
C LEU A 155 14.42 -4.22 6.81
N GLN A 156 15.54 -4.64 7.39
CA GLN A 156 15.64 -5.02 8.81
C GLN A 156 15.36 -3.85 9.77
N GLU A 157 15.51 -2.61 9.33
CA GLU A 157 15.24 -1.41 10.13
C GLU A 157 13.79 -0.95 10.06
N ILE A 158 12.96 -1.59 9.22
CA ILE A 158 11.53 -1.30 9.05
C ILE A 158 10.74 -2.36 9.81
N PRO A 159 10.20 -2.07 11.01
CA PRO A 159 9.66 -3.10 11.92
C PRO A 159 8.53 -3.91 11.32
N ILE A 160 7.63 -3.30 10.54
CA ILE A 160 6.48 -4.00 9.93
C ILE A 160 6.88 -5.05 8.90
N THR A 161 8.11 -5.02 8.39
CA THR A 161 8.61 -6.03 7.45
C THR A 161 9.08 -7.31 8.14
N PHE A 162 9.18 -7.33 9.48
CA PHE A 162 9.74 -8.43 10.26
C PHE A 162 11.10 -8.89 9.73
N GLY A 163 12.00 -7.93 9.56
CA GLY A 163 13.35 -8.21 9.03
C GLY A 163 13.38 -8.52 7.53
N GLY A 164 12.33 -8.13 6.80
CA GLY A 164 12.19 -8.43 5.37
C GLY A 164 11.46 -9.75 5.07
N GLN A 165 10.80 -10.36 6.07
CA GLN A 165 10.09 -11.63 5.89
C GLN A 165 8.62 -11.45 5.42
N VAL A 166 8.00 -10.30 5.69
CA VAL A 166 6.62 -10.02 5.32
C VAL A 166 6.59 -9.23 4.00
N ILE A 167 6.41 -9.95 2.91
CA ILE A 167 6.52 -9.45 1.53
C ILE A 167 5.53 -8.30 1.26
N CYS A 168 4.26 -8.46 1.62
CA CYS A 168 3.25 -7.41 1.42
C CYS A 168 3.58 -6.12 2.21
N ASN A 169 4.21 -6.23 3.37
CA ASN A 169 4.64 -5.05 4.13
C ASN A 169 5.89 -4.39 3.54
N ILE A 170 6.73 -5.14 2.81
CA ILE A 170 7.77 -4.53 1.99
C ILE A 170 7.13 -3.69 0.90
N GLU A 171 6.16 -4.22 0.14
CA GLU A 171 5.43 -3.48 -0.90
C GLU A 171 4.76 -2.23 -0.34
N ASN A 172 4.05 -2.36 0.78
CA ASN A 172 3.41 -1.23 1.45
C ASN A 172 4.42 -0.16 1.87
N SER A 173 5.60 -0.58 2.37
CA SER A 173 6.69 0.34 2.74
C SER A 173 7.26 1.05 1.51
N LEU A 174 7.46 0.34 0.39
CA LEU A 174 7.93 0.93 -0.87
C LEU A 174 6.92 1.94 -1.42
N ALA A 175 5.62 1.64 -1.38
CA ALA A 175 4.55 2.54 -1.78
C ALA A 175 4.53 3.82 -0.93
N ALA A 176 4.64 3.68 0.40
CA ALA A 176 4.69 4.79 1.34
C ALA A 176 5.91 5.69 1.10
N ILE A 177 7.12 5.08 0.95
CA ILE A 177 8.35 5.80 0.65
C ILE A 177 8.22 6.57 -0.67
N SER A 178 7.71 5.91 -1.72
CA SER A 178 7.50 6.53 -3.03
C SER A 178 6.62 7.77 -2.94
N SER A 179 5.53 7.67 -2.17
CA SER A 179 4.58 8.78 -1.97
C SER A 179 5.21 9.94 -1.22
N LEU A 180 5.94 9.66 -0.15
CA LEU A 180 6.57 10.69 0.68
C LEU A 180 7.70 11.41 -0.07
N ILE A 181 8.51 10.68 -0.85
CA ILE A 181 9.57 11.27 -1.68
C ILE A 181 8.96 12.10 -2.81
N ALA A 182 7.87 11.65 -3.42
CA ALA A 182 7.14 12.40 -4.43
C ALA A 182 6.59 13.73 -3.88
N LEU A 183 6.14 13.75 -2.63
CA LEU A 183 5.73 14.95 -1.91
C LEU A 183 6.89 15.84 -1.46
N GLY A 184 8.13 15.41 -1.62
CA GLY A 184 9.31 16.16 -1.20
C GLY A 184 9.60 16.10 0.31
N VAL A 185 9.04 15.10 1.00
CA VAL A 185 9.35 14.87 2.42
C VAL A 185 10.83 14.53 2.58
N PRO A 186 11.57 15.18 3.49
CA PRO A 186 12.99 14.91 3.69
C PRO A 186 13.27 13.46 4.09
N ASP A 187 14.33 12.88 3.54
CA ASP A 187 14.68 11.46 3.75
C ASP A 187 14.85 11.07 5.23
N ASN A 188 15.35 11.98 6.07
CA ASN A 188 15.50 11.73 7.50
C ASN A 188 14.14 11.58 8.20
N VAL A 189 13.12 12.32 7.75
CA VAL A 189 11.74 12.22 8.25
C VAL A 189 11.11 10.91 7.78
N VAL A 190 11.30 10.55 6.51
CA VAL A 190 10.87 9.24 5.97
C VAL A 190 11.46 8.09 6.77
N ARG A 191 12.78 8.13 7.04
CA ARG A 191 13.47 7.10 7.85
C ARG A 191 12.92 7.03 9.28
N LEU A 192 12.66 8.16 9.91
CA LEU A 192 12.12 8.22 11.26
C LEU A 192 10.73 7.56 11.31
N GLY A 193 9.82 7.95 10.40
CA GLY A 193 8.47 7.39 10.34
C GLY A 193 8.47 5.89 10.13
N LEU A 194 9.29 5.38 9.21
CA LEU A 194 9.39 3.93 8.95
C LEU A 194 9.94 3.14 10.14
N ARG A 195 10.92 3.68 10.86
CA ARG A 195 11.49 3.02 12.05
C ARG A 195 10.57 3.05 13.25
N SER A 196 9.72 4.06 13.36
CA SER A 196 8.79 4.21 14.49
C SER A 196 7.50 3.42 14.32
N PHE A 197 7.09 3.11 13.10
CA PHE A 197 5.85 2.39 12.82
C PHE A 197 5.96 0.90 13.19
N ARG A 198 5.15 0.46 14.18
CA ARG A 198 5.20 -0.89 14.76
C ARG A 198 4.04 -1.75 14.29
N PRO A 199 4.26 -3.07 14.07
CA PRO A 199 3.18 -4.03 13.77
C PRO A 199 2.50 -4.49 15.07
N ASP A 200 1.96 -3.55 15.83
CA ASP A 200 1.31 -3.80 17.11
C ASP A 200 -0.19 -3.46 17.07
N PRO A 201 -0.99 -3.92 18.06
CA PRO A 201 -2.42 -3.68 18.07
C PRO A 201 -2.84 -2.21 18.19
N VAL A 202 -1.95 -1.33 18.61
CA VAL A 202 -2.23 0.12 18.74
C VAL A 202 -2.01 0.82 17.41
N GLY A 203 -0.85 0.61 16.77
CA GLY A 203 -0.48 1.28 15.54
C GLY A 203 -1.04 0.63 14.28
N ASN A 204 -1.25 -0.71 14.30
CA ASN A 204 -1.67 -1.47 13.11
C ASN A 204 -2.52 -2.70 13.50
N ALA A 205 -3.69 -2.46 14.11
CA ALA A 205 -4.56 -3.49 14.65
C ALA A 205 -4.98 -4.53 13.60
N GLY A 206 -4.80 -5.83 13.92
CA GLY A 206 -5.20 -6.93 13.06
C GLY A 206 -4.36 -7.11 11.80
N ARG A 207 -3.16 -6.55 11.74
CA ARG A 207 -2.24 -6.68 10.60
C ARG A 207 -0.88 -7.21 11.08
N PHE A 208 -0.64 -8.51 10.89
CA PHE A 208 0.58 -9.19 11.32
C PHE A 208 0.96 -8.92 12.80
N ASN A 209 -0.03 -8.82 13.69
CA ASN A 209 0.27 -8.64 15.12
C ASN A 209 0.78 -9.95 15.71
N LEU A 210 2.06 -10.01 16.02
CA LEU A 210 2.73 -11.17 16.59
C LEU A 210 2.93 -10.97 18.08
N PHE A 211 2.31 -11.84 18.88
CA PHE A 211 2.44 -11.90 20.34
C PHE A 211 3.33 -13.07 20.72
N ASP A 212 4.40 -12.80 21.46
CA ASP A 212 5.25 -13.84 22.04
C ASP A 212 4.86 -14.08 23.49
N LEU A 213 4.38 -15.29 23.80
CA LEU A 213 3.95 -15.71 25.13
C LEU A 213 4.95 -16.71 25.77
N GLY A 214 6.18 -16.76 25.25
CA GLY A 214 7.25 -17.61 25.73
C GLY A 214 7.16 -19.05 25.22
N HIS A 215 6.13 -19.78 25.58
CA HIS A 215 5.92 -21.17 25.14
C HIS A 215 5.29 -21.31 23.76
N PHE A 216 4.56 -20.31 23.32
CA PHE A 216 3.95 -20.24 21.99
C PHE A 216 3.80 -18.79 21.55
N ARG A 217 3.57 -18.60 20.26
CA ARG A 217 3.30 -17.28 19.64
C ARG A 217 1.91 -17.26 19.05
N ILE A 218 1.25 -16.11 19.12
CA ILE A 218 -0.04 -15.87 18.45
C ILE A 218 0.22 -14.85 17.36
N LEU A 219 -0.16 -15.19 16.12
CA LEU A 219 -0.21 -14.24 15.00
C LEU A 219 -1.67 -13.91 14.72
N LEU A 220 -2.01 -12.62 14.79
CA LEU A 220 -3.33 -12.10 14.45
C LEU A 220 -3.24 -11.29 13.17
N ASP A 221 -4.02 -11.68 12.16
CA ASP A 221 -4.11 -10.98 10.89
C ASP A 221 -5.54 -11.01 10.33
N TYR A 222 -5.92 -9.99 9.61
CA TYR A 222 -7.24 -9.86 8.97
C TYR A 222 -7.26 -10.41 7.54
N ALA A 223 -6.39 -11.36 7.21
CA ALA A 223 -6.42 -12.02 5.91
C ALA A 223 -7.81 -12.65 5.64
N HIS A 224 -8.37 -12.36 4.49
CA HIS A 224 -9.73 -12.76 4.12
C HIS A 224 -9.87 -13.13 2.63
N ASN A 225 -8.75 -13.18 1.92
CA ASN A 225 -8.69 -13.58 0.51
C ASN A 225 -7.44 -14.44 0.25
N PRO A 226 -7.35 -15.14 -0.89
CA PRO A 226 -6.24 -16.05 -1.18
C PRO A 226 -4.85 -15.40 -1.13
N SER A 227 -4.73 -14.14 -1.54
CA SER A 227 -3.45 -13.40 -1.49
C SER A 227 -3.02 -13.11 -0.05
N GLY A 228 -3.95 -12.65 0.80
CA GLY A 228 -3.71 -12.42 2.22
C GLY A 228 -3.27 -13.70 2.93
N TYR A 229 -3.99 -14.80 2.74
CA TYR A 229 -3.62 -16.09 3.31
C TYR A 229 -2.24 -16.58 2.85
N ARG A 230 -1.91 -16.42 1.56
CA ARG A 230 -0.56 -16.76 1.06
C ARG A 230 0.52 -15.95 1.78
N SER A 231 0.32 -14.66 1.97
CA SER A 231 1.27 -13.78 2.68
C SER A 231 1.46 -14.21 4.14
N VAL A 232 0.37 -14.49 4.86
CA VAL A 232 0.41 -14.99 6.24
C VAL A 232 1.13 -16.33 6.32
N MET A 233 0.79 -17.28 5.45
CA MET A 233 1.40 -18.61 5.44
C MET A 233 2.89 -18.57 5.07
N GLN A 234 3.29 -17.67 4.17
CA GLN A 234 4.70 -17.47 3.84
C GLN A 234 5.49 -16.97 5.06
N PHE A 235 4.95 -16.00 5.79
CA PHE A 235 5.56 -15.51 7.02
C PHE A 235 5.67 -16.59 8.08
N ILE A 236 4.58 -17.35 8.32
CA ILE A 236 4.56 -18.44 9.32
C ILE A 236 5.62 -19.52 9.00
N LYS A 237 5.82 -19.87 7.74
CA LYS A 237 6.88 -20.80 7.34
C LYS A 237 8.27 -20.31 7.78
N GLY A 238 8.53 -19.01 7.69
CA GLY A 238 9.77 -18.38 8.15
C GLY A 238 9.96 -18.42 9.68
N LEU A 239 8.89 -18.60 10.46
CA LEU A 239 8.95 -18.70 11.91
C LEU A 239 9.40 -20.10 12.43
N HIS A 240 9.51 -21.10 11.55
CA HIS A 240 9.95 -22.48 11.87
C HIS A 240 9.20 -23.12 13.05
N ALA A 241 7.88 -22.89 13.15
CA ALA A 241 7.05 -23.45 14.21
C ALA A 241 6.96 -24.97 14.11
N ARG A 242 7.06 -25.69 15.23
CA ARG A 242 6.93 -27.16 15.29
C ARG A 242 5.49 -27.63 15.07
N CYS A 243 4.53 -26.84 15.50
CA CYS A 243 3.10 -27.08 15.38
C CYS A 243 2.41 -25.77 15.05
N LEU A 244 1.45 -25.83 14.14
CA LEU A 244 0.61 -24.70 13.76
C LEU A 244 -0.84 -25.06 14.03
N VAL A 245 -1.54 -24.20 14.77
CA VAL A 245 -2.99 -24.25 14.96
C VAL A 245 -3.56 -22.97 14.35
N GLY A 246 -4.46 -23.11 13.38
CA GLY A 246 -5.06 -21.96 12.66
C GLY A 246 -6.56 -21.87 12.90
N GLY A 247 -7.04 -20.67 13.25
CA GLY A 247 -8.43 -20.27 13.15
C GLY A 247 -8.62 -19.39 11.91
N ILE A 248 -9.47 -19.79 10.99
CA ILE A 248 -9.73 -19.06 9.74
C ILE A 248 -11.19 -18.62 9.75
N GLY A 249 -11.43 -17.33 9.49
CA GLY A 249 -12.75 -16.75 9.27
C GLY A 249 -12.81 -16.05 7.92
N MET A 250 -13.95 -16.12 7.25
CA MET A 250 -14.19 -15.35 6.02
C MET A 250 -15.38 -14.42 6.21
N PRO A 251 -15.34 -13.19 5.67
CA PRO A 251 -16.52 -12.32 5.62
C PRO A 251 -17.62 -12.99 4.80
N GLY A 252 -18.87 -12.91 5.30
CA GLY A 252 -20.02 -13.55 4.65
C GLY A 252 -20.48 -12.92 3.33
N ASP A 253 -19.81 -11.88 2.86
CA ASP A 253 -20.06 -11.19 1.58
C ASP A 253 -19.16 -11.68 0.42
N ARG A 254 -18.39 -12.75 0.65
CA ARG A 254 -17.47 -13.35 -0.34
C ARG A 254 -18.10 -14.59 -0.99
N ARG A 255 -17.70 -14.88 -2.24
CA ARG A 255 -18.03 -16.15 -2.88
C ARG A 255 -17.29 -17.31 -2.22
N ASP A 256 -17.95 -18.43 -2.08
CA ASP A 256 -17.41 -19.68 -1.51
C ASP A 256 -16.58 -20.49 -2.52
N GLU A 257 -15.84 -19.86 -3.43
CA GLU A 257 -15.02 -20.52 -4.46
C GLU A 257 -13.59 -20.81 -4.01
#